data_0cc803d7a8f070ed7c2e2db750d610e1
#
_entry.id   0cc803d7a8f070ed7c2e2db750d610e1
#
_cell.length_a   1.000
_cell.length_b   1.000
_cell.length_c   1.000
_cell.angle_alpha   90.00
_cell.angle_beta   90.00
_cell.angle_gamma   90.00
#
_symmetry.space_group_name_H-M   'P 1'
#
loop_
_entity.id
_entity.type
_entity.pdbx_description
1 polymer ?
#
loop_
_entity_poly.entity_id
_entity_poly.type
_entity_poly.pdbx_seq_one_letter_code
_entity_poly.pdbx_strand_id
1 'polypeptide(L)'
;MRDCRVRVWRFVTVVAATMILQGAAGRPVFGQSGDGRDPVELQQGAPKPKILARPAGAVARGAVDEKGMRALIDELVACGTRLTLSSWTDPKRGVGCGRDHIAARFNAIAKDSGGKLQVVVDKFEMTSERTSGKPIELQNVYAILPGSDPALAKTVFIVSGHYDSRPSDVMNTELDAPGADDDASGVAVSVESARLLSKAGTSGGGNRATILFAAVSGEEQGLLGAYHMLDWVKQQGYTVGGMLDDDIVGDDLSAGAPHRVRLFSGNGDIDDADSPSRELARAIEEIDGRAAIRLVFRVDRYGRGGDHYPFYKAGLPAVRFTEPLEDYTHQHQTPRTENGVEYGDFAKYLNAAFLGDVARDNAEALRQLALAPAAPTDAKLTGAVTPDAKVSWSAVEDSERAGFEILWRETSEERWQVYDFAVAAGETVLKGVSTDNHFFAVRAVGKNGARSIAVPTEMERRGPPLPAGTKQ
;
A
#
# COMPACT_ATOMS: atom_id res chain seq x y z
N MET A 1 -18.51 3.21 -71.46
CA MET A 1 -18.56 4.62 -71.91
C MET A 1 -17.82 5.49 -70.93
N ARG A 2 -16.78 6.10 -71.44
CA ARG A 2 -15.99 7.25 -70.97
C ARG A 2 -15.18 7.12 -69.66
N ASP A 3 -13.92 6.84 -69.92
CA ASP A 3 -12.74 7.19 -69.16
C ASP A 3 -12.73 8.68 -68.70
N CYS A 4 -12.21 8.91 -67.52
CA CYS A 4 -11.64 10.20 -67.21
C CYS A 4 -10.43 10.02 -66.32
N ARG A 5 -9.27 9.98 -66.92
CA ARG A 5 -7.94 10.07 -66.27
C ARG A 5 -7.68 11.53 -65.88
N VAL A 6 -7.33 11.79 -64.62
CA VAL A 6 -6.77 13.06 -64.19
C VAL A 6 -5.28 12.89 -63.91
N ARG A 7 -4.50 13.68 -64.64
CA ARG A 7 -3.04 13.80 -64.54
C ARG A 7 -2.65 14.60 -63.29
N VAL A 8 -1.70 14.04 -62.52
CA VAL A 8 -1.00 14.76 -61.46
C VAL A 8 0.12 15.58 -62.05
N TRP A 9 0.08 16.90 -61.82
CA TRP A 9 1.18 17.80 -62.07
C TRP A 9 1.95 18.05 -60.76
N ARG A 10 3.25 17.74 -60.79
CA ARG A 10 4.19 18.15 -59.73
C ARG A 10 4.69 19.54 -60.03
N PHE A 11 4.46 20.47 -59.15
CA PHE A 11 5.20 21.74 -59.11
C PHE A 11 6.26 21.65 -58.00
N VAL A 12 7.52 21.76 -58.42
CA VAL A 12 8.67 21.99 -57.54
C VAL A 12 8.82 23.52 -57.45
N THR A 13 8.56 24.09 -56.31
CA THR A 13 8.86 25.49 -56.04
C THR A 13 10.12 25.54 -55.18
N VAL A 14 11.19 26.02 -55.76
CA VAL A 14 12.42 26.37 -55.05
C VAL A 14 12.20 27.75 -54.47
N VAL A 15 12.16 27.88 -53.15
CA VAL A 15 12.17 29.14 -52.43
C VAL A 15 13.56 29.36 -51.88
N ALA A 16 14.27 30.33 -52.46
CA ALA A 16 15.54 30.81 -51.93
C ALA A 16 15.23 31.66 -50.68
N ALA A 17 15.66 31.20 -49.51
CA ALA A 17 15.56 31.98 -48.27
C ALA A 17 16.79 32.87 -48.13
N THR A 18 16.57 34.15 -48.24
CA THR A 18 17.55 35.23 -47.93
C THR A 18 17.63 35.35 -46.40
N MET A 19 18.76 34.97 -45.80
CA MET A 19 19.02 35.21 -44.39
C MET A 19 19.24 36.74 -44.14
N ILE A 20 18.29 37.35 -43.47
CA ILE A 20 18.51 38.65 -42.83
C ILE A 20 18.97 38.35 -41.39
N LEU A 21 20.27 38.54 -41.11
CA LEU A 21 20.80 38.58 -39.75
C LEU A 21 20.31 39.89 -39.10
N GLN A 22 19.21 39.85 -38.38
CA GLN A 22 18.91 40.84 -37.36
C GLN A 22 19.47 40.32 -36.04
N GLY A 23 20.50 41.02 -35.53
CA GLY A 23 21.01 40.81 -34.19
C GLY A 23 19.97 41.11 -33.15
N ALA A 24 19.23 40.12 -32.72
CA ALA A 24 18.46 40.19 -31.48
C ALA A 24 19.47 40.01 -30.36
N ALA A 25 19.67 41.07 -29.56
CA ALA A 25 20.28 40.91 -28.24
C ALA A 25 19.45 39.90 -27.46
N GLY A 26 19.94 38.67 -27.38
CA GLY A 26 19.27 37.63 -26.66
C GLY A 26 19.15 38.03 -25.19
N ARG A 27 17.93 38.19 -24.72
CA ARG A 27 17.68 38.07 -23.28
C ARG A 27 18.24 36.74 -22.86
N PRO A 28 18.98 36.66 -21.75
CA PRO A 28 19.40 35.38 -21.24
C PRO A 28 18.13 34.55 -20.99
N VAL A 29 17.94 33.51 -21.77
CA VAL A 29 16.99 32.43 -21.44
C VAL A 29 17.62 31.79 -20.23
N PHE A 30 17.13 32.10 -19.05
CA PHE A 30 17.42 31.32 -17.87
C PHE A 30 16.95 29.89 -18.21
N GLY A 31 17.92 29.01 -18.45
CA GLY A 31 17.63 27.62 -18.69
C GLY A 31 16.87 27.10 -17.47
N GLN A 32 15.67 26.61 -17.68
CA GLN A 32 15.01 25.81 -16.66
C GLN A 32 15.96 24.65 -16.38
N SER A 33 16.41 24.53 -15.14
CA SER A 33 17.15 23.35 -14.70
C SER A 33 16.26 22.13 -14.95
N GLY A 34 16.84 21.07 -15.51
CA GLY A 34 16.08 19.87 -15.85
C GLY A 34 15.48 19.13 -14.64
N ASP A 35 15.72 19.61 -13.42
CA ASP A 35 15.16 19.09 -12.17
C ASP A 35 14.05 19.98 -11.58
N GLY A 36 13.65 21.06 -12.28
CA GLY A 36 12.55 21.93 -11.88
C GLY A 36 12.85 22.92 -10.76
N ARG A 37 14.02 22.82 -10.11
CA ARG A 37 14.40 23.71 -9.01
C ARG A 37 14.73 25.10 -9.50
N ASP A 38 14.47 26.10 -8.66
CA ASP A 38 14.89 27.49 -8.93
C ASP A 38 16.42 27.54 -9.12
N PRO A 39 16.94 28.20 -10.18
CA PRO A 39 18.36 28.31 -10.41
C PRO A 39 19.14 28.90 -9.23
N VAL A 40 18.53 29.72 -8.39
CA VAL A 40 19.13 30.25 -7.17
C VAL A 40 19.31 29.15 -6.12
N GLU A 41 18.38 28.25 -6.00
CA GLU A 41 18.47 27.10 -5.09
C GLU A 41 19.58 26.12 -5.51
N LEU A 42 19.74 25.91 -6.82
CA LEU A 42 20.81 25.09 -7.39
C LEU A 42 22.21 25.65 -7.14
N GLN A 43 22.34 26.98 -7.13
CA GLN A 43 23.64 27.62 -6.93
C GLN A 43 24.21 27.49 -5.50
N GLN A 44 23.36 27.24 -4.53
CA GLN A 44 23.77 27.09 -3.12
C GLN A 44 24.27 25.69 -2.76
N GLY A 45 24.14 24.74 -3.66
CA GLY A 45 24.64 23.37 -3.49
C GLY A 45 23.91 22.62 -2.37
N ALA A 46 22.98 21.74 -2.73
CA ALA A 46 22.38 20.84 -1.76
C ALA A 46 23.48 20.09 -0.97
N PRO A 47 23.41 20.02 0.36
CA PRO A 47 24.34 19.24 1.15
C PRO A 47 24.37 17.80 0.61
N LYS A 48 25.53 17.15 0.66
CA LYS A 48 25.63 15.74 0.34
C LYS A 48 25.16 14.95 1.56
N PRO A 49 23.98 14.31 1.51
CA PRO A 49 23.44 13.62 2.67
C PRO A 49 24.28 12.40 3.02
N LYS A 50 24.37 12.08 4.30
CA LYS A 50 24.87 10.79 4.77
C LYS A 50 23.77 9.75 4.55
N ILE A 51 23.84 9.02 3.44
CA ILE A 51 22.89 7.95 3.13
C ILE A 51 23.38 6.66 3.79
N LEU A 52 22.60 6.11 4.71
CA LEU A 52 22.83 4.75 5.22
C LEU A 52 22.17 3.74 4.25
N ALA A 53 22.86 2.62 4.03
CA ALA A 53 22.29 1.55 3.22
C ALA A 53 21.00 1.03 3.87
N ARG A 54 20.02 0.65 3.06
CA ARG A 54 18.86 -0.09 3.54
C ARG A 54 19.26 -1.49 3.99
N PRO A 55 18.48 -2.15 4.87
CA PRO A 55 18.68 -3.57 5.13
C PRO A 55 18.68 -4.33 3.81
N ALA A 56 19.59 -5.29 3.67
CA ALA A 56 19.52 -6.19 2.52
C ALA A 56 18.18 -6.91 2.52
N GLY A 57 17.58 -7.09 1.34
CA GLY A 57 16.35 -7.86 1.19
C GLY A 57 16.57 -9.27 1.76
N ALA A 58 15.75 -9.67 2.73
CA ALA A 58 15.88 -10.95 3.41
C ALA A 58 14.88 -11.99 2.88
N VAL A 59 13.80 -11.54 2.23
CA VAL A 59 12.81 -12.44 1.64
C VAL A 59 13.21 -12.72 0.18
N ALA A 60 13.91 -13.84 -0.01
CA ALA A 60 14.28 -14.28 -1.34
C ALA A 60 13.06 -14.80 -2.11
N ARG A 61 12.97 -14.51 -3.42
CA ARG A 61 11.88 -15.02 -4.29
C ARG A 61 11.71 -16.54 -4.18
N GLY A 62 12.80 -17.30 -4.14
CA GLY A 62 12.78 -18.74 -3.99
C GLY A 62 12.35 -19.25 -2.60
N ALA A 63 12.07 -18.38 -1.64
CA ALA A 63 11.53 -18.74 -0.34
C ALA A 63 9.99 -18.79 -0.32
N VAL A 64 9.33 -18.18 -1.30
CA VAL A 64 7.87 -18.19 -1.44
C VAL A 64 7.39 -19.57 -1.86
N ASP A 65 6.34 -20.05 -1.19
CA ASP A 65 5.71 -21.33 -1.51
C ASP A 65 4.49 -21.13 -2.43
N GLU A 66 4.75 -20.84 -3.70
CA GLU A 66 3.71 -20.64 -4.72
C GLU A 66 2.74 -21.83 -4.80
N LYS A 67 3.23 -23.06 -4.54
CA LYS A 67 2.39 -24.27 -4.53
C LYS A 67 1.49 -24.32 -3.30
N GLY A 68 2.02 -23.91 -2.14
CA GLY A 68 1.24 -23.82 -0.91
C GLY A 68 0.16 -22.75 -0.99
N MET A 69 0.48 -21.61 -1.59
CA MET A 69 -0.49 -20.53 -1.86
C MET A 69 -1.60 -21.04 -2.77
N ARG A 70 -1.25 -21.65 -3.90
CA ARG A 70 -2.22 -22.23 -4.83
C ARG A 70 -3.10 -23.31 -4.17
N ALA A 71 -2.53 -24.18 -3.35
CA ALA A 71 -3.27 -25.22 -2.64
C ALA A 71 -4.29 -24.62 -1.66
N LEU A 72 -3.94 -23.54 -0.96
CA LEU A 72 -4.89 -22.83 -0.11
C LEU A 72 -6.04 -22.23 -0.92
N ILE A 73 -5.74 -21.58 -2.04
CA ILE A 73 -6.79 -21.02 -2.92
C ILE A 73 -7.72 -22.13 -3.44
N ASP A 74 -7.17 -23.27 -3.89
CA ASP A 74 -7.98 -24.40 -4.35
C ASP A 74 -8.86 -24.96 -3.22
N GLU A 75 -8.37 -25.01 -1.96
CA GLU A 75 -9.17 -25.38 -0.78
C GLU A 75 -10.32 -24.39 -0.53
N LEU A 76 -10.06 -23.09 -0.64
CA LEU A 76 -11.07 -22.05 -0.46
C LEU A 76 -12.14 -22.09 -1.56
N VAL A 77 -11.72 -22.25 -2.80
CA VAL A 77 -12.63 -22.42 -3.95
C VAL A 77 -13.49 -23.66 -3.81
N ALA A 78 -12.94 -24.76 -3.29
CA ALA A 78 -13.67 -26.01 -3.06
C ALA A 78 -14.82 -25.89 -2.03
N CYS A 79 -14.85 -24.82 -1.23
CA CYS A 79 -16.00 -24.48 -0.37
C CYS A 79 -17.25 -24.05 -1.15
N GLY A 80 -17.20 -23.97 -2.49
CA GLY A 80 -18.30 -23.69 -3.40
C GLY A 80 -18.75 -22.22 -3.36
N THR A 81 -19.15 -21.74 -2.20
CA THR A 81 -19.37 -20.32 -1.89
C THR A 81 -18.74 -20.02 -0.54
N ARG A 82 -18.23 -18.82 -0.39
CA ARG A 82 -17.81 -18.28 0.91
C ARG A 82 -18.57 -16.99 1.25
N LEU A 83 -19.75 -16.81 0.62
CA LEU A 83 -20.59 -15.66 0.92
C LEU A 83 -20.79 -15.54 2.42
N THR A 84 -20.59 -14.37 2.98
CA THR A 84 -20.71 -14.07 4.43
C THR A 84 -22.02 -14.59 5.05
N LEU A 85 -23.12 -14.51 4.28
CA LEU A 85 -24.45 -14.95 4.70
C LEU A 85 -24.66 -16.46 4.56
N SER A 86 -23.67 -17.22 4.05
CA SER A 86 -23.76 -18.67 3.88
C SER A 86 -23.49 -19.41 5.20
N SER A 87 -23.35 -20.74 5.15
CA SER A 87 -23.17 -21.56 6.36
C SER A 87 -21.84 -21.29 7.07
N TRP A 88 -21.91 -21.08 8.38
CA TRP A 88 -20.76 -21.01 9.29
C TRP A 88 -20.36 -22.38 9.88
N THR A 89 -21.19 -23.42 9.70
CA THR A 89 -21.03 -24.71 10.37
C THR A 89 -20.90 -25.91 9.43
N ASP A 90 -21.20 -25.74 8.14
CA ASP A 90 -20.98 -26.79 7.14
C ASP A 90 -19.46 -26.90 6.84
N PRO A 91 -18.83 -28.07 7.06
CA PRO A 91 -17.38 -28.21 6.87
C PRO A 91 -16.96 -28.27 5.39
N LYS A 92 -17.89 -28.32 4.46
CA LYS A 92 -17.62 -28.49 3.02
C LYS A 92 -18.13 -27.34 2.17
N ARG A 93 -19.02 -26.52 2.70
CA ARG A 93 -19.62 -25.42 1.95
C ARG A 93 -19.89 -24.21 2.84
N GLY A 94 -19.62 -23.04 2.32
CA GLY A 94 -19.91 -21.79 3.00
C GLY A 94 -18.70 -21.12 3.61
N VAL A 95 -18.94 -19.95 4.19
CA VAL A 95 -17.90 -19.09 4.76
C VAL A 95 -17.15 -19.76 5.91
N GLY A 96 -17.83 -20.60 6.72
CA GLY A 96 -17.22 -21.35 7.80
C GLY A 96 -16.20 -22.40 7.32
N CYS A 97 -16.43 -23.04 6.16
CA CYS A 97 -15.47 -23.91 5.51
C CYS A 97 -14.18 -23.15 5.18
N GLY A 98 -14.27 -21.95 4.61
CA GLY A 98 -13.10 -21.11 4.32
C GLY A 98 -12.34 -20.72 5.59
N ARG A 99 -13.06 -20.26 6.64
CA ARG A 99 -12.45 -19.95 7.93
C ARG A 99 -11.65 -21.15 8.49
N ASP A 100 -12.19 -22.35 8.41
CA ASP A 100 -11.55 -23.54 8.98
C ASP A 100 -10.24 -23.90 8.24
N HIS A 101 -10.21 -23.81 6.91
CA HIS A 101 -8.98 -23.99 6.14
C HIS A 101 -7.92 -22.95 6.51
N ILE A 102 -8.28 -21.67 6.61
CA ILE A 102 -7.36 -20.60 6.97
C ILE A 102 -6.81 -20.79 8.39
N ALA A 103 -7.69 -21.06 9.36
CA ALA A 103 -7.28 -21.30 10.73
C ALA A 103 -6.33 -22.52 10.84
N ALA A 104 -6.57 -23.58 10.07
CA ALA A 104 -5.70 -24.74 10.00
C ALA A 104 -4.32 -24.39 9.44
N ARG A 105 -4.24 -23.55 8.38
CA ARG A 105 -2.98 -23.09 7.80
C ARG A 105 -2.19 -22.23 8.79
N PHE A 106 -2.80 -21.25 9.42
CA PHE A 106 -2.13 -20.44 10.45
C PHE A 106 -1.66 -21.27 11.64
N ASN A 107 -2.45 -22.24 12.10
CA ASN A 107 -2.05 -23.15 13.18
C ASN A 107 -0.87 -24.04 12.80
N ALA A 108 -0.80 -24.53 11.56
CA ALA A 108 0.35 -25.27 11.06
C ALA A 108 1.62 -24.40 11.07
N ILE A 109 1.53 -23.17 10.58
CA ILE A 109 2.63 -22.21 10.61
C ILE A 109 3.05 -21.89 12.06
N ALA A 110 2.09 -21.68 12.95
CA ALA A 110 2.37 -21.43 14.37
C ALA A 110 3.17 -22.57 15.00
N LYS A 111 2.79 -23.82 14.72
CA LYS A 111 3.53 -24.99 15.17
C LYS A 111 4.95 -25.02 14.61
N ASP A 112 5.11 -24.78 13.31
CA ASP A 112 6.40 -24.82 12.62
C ASP A 112 7.33 -23.66 13.05
N SER A 113 6.76 -22.54 13.51
CA SER A 113 7.48 -21.40 14.07
C SER A 113 8.00 -21.61 15.50
N GLY A 114 7.72 -22.79 16.11
CA GLY A 114 8.03 -23.05 17.51
C GLY A 114 7.14 -22.27 18.48
N GLY A 115 5.90 -21.94 18.09
CA GLY A 115 4.92 -21.27 18.95
C GLY A 115 5.10 -19.73 19.03
N LYS A 116 5.87 -19.15 18.15
CA LYS A 116 6.03 -17.67 18.09
C LYS A 116 4.78 -16.96 17.59
N LEU A 117 4.06 -17.60 16.69
CA LEU A 117 2.84 -17.09 16.10
C LEU A 117 1.65 -17.48 16.97
N GLN A 118 0.81 -16.52 17.34
CA GLN A 118 -0.42 -16.74 18.09
C GLN A 118 -1.60 -16.66 17.15
N VAL A 119 -2.46 -17.70 17.15
CA VAL A 119 -3.64 -17.76 16.27
C VAL A 119 -4.90 -17.49 17.06
N VAL A 120 -5.76 -16.61 16.55
CA VAL A 120 -7.04 -16.23 17.16
C VAL A 120 -8.13 -16.30 16.11
N VAL A 121 -9.23 -16.99 16.42
CA VAL A 121 -10.49 -16.88 15.68
C VAL A 121 -11.39 -15.96 16.50
N ASP A 122 -11.58 -14.76 16.02
CA ASP A 122 -12.32 -13.70 16.70
C ASP A 122 -13.77 -13.65 16.18
N LYS A 123 -14.72 -13.82 17.10
CA LYS A 123 -16.16 -13.85 16.80
C LYS A 123 -16.83 -12.55 17.25
N PHE A 124 -17.68 -12.02 16.38
CA PHE A 124 -18.37 -10.77 16.63
C PHE A 124 -19.71 -10.72 15.89
N GLU A 125 -20.52 -9.73 16.18
CA GLU A 125 -21.77 -9.45 15.46
C GLU A 125 -21.75 -8.05 14.88
N MET A 126 -22.21 -7.90 13.64
CA MET A 126 -22.37 -6.61 12.98
C MET A 126 -23.60 -6.56 12.08
N THR A 127 -23.99 -5.33 11.70
CA THR A 127 -25.08 -5.06 10.78
C THR A 127 -24.66 -4.15 9.64
N SER A 128 -25.27 -4.32 8.48
CA SER A 128 -25.18 -3.39 7.35
C SER A 128 -26.50 -3.36 6.58
N GLU A 129 -26.58 -2.53 5.56
CA GLU A 129 -27.70 -2.59 4.61
C GLU A 129 -27.80 -3.96 3.93
N ARG A 130 -26.63 -4.55 3.59
CA ARG A 130 -26.52 -5.87 2.95
C ARG A 130 -26.77 -7.05 3.90
N THR A 131 -26.96 -6.80 5.19
CA THR A 131 -27.49 -7.77 6.16
C THR A 131 -28.99 -7.52 6.45
N SER A 132 -29.65 -6.67 5.64
CA SER A 132 -31.03 -6.24 5.85
C SER A 132 -31.25 -5.59 7.24
N GLY A 133 -30.19 -4.92 7.76
CA GLY A 133 -30.21 -4.28 9.07
C GLY A 133 -30.26 -5.24 10.28
N LYS A 134 -30.07 -6.54 10.05
CA LYS A 134 -30.05 -7.56 11.11
C LYS A 134 -28.61 -7.83 11.54
N PRO A 135 -28.35 -8.05 12.84
CA PRO A 135 -27.05 -8.53 13.28
C PRO A 135 -26.80 -9.94 12.73
N ILE A 136 -25.59 -10.14 12.23
CA ILE A 136 -25.08 -11.45 11.79
C ILE A 136 -23.80 -11.76 12.51
N GLU A 137 -23.57 -13.04 12.85
CA GLU A 137 -22.29 -13.50 13.37
C GLU A 137 -21.27 -13.48 12.26
N LEU A 138 -20.08 -12.99 12.58
CA LEU A 138 -18.90 -12.97 11.73
C LEU A 138 -17.69 -13.49 12.51
N GLN A 139 -16.65 -13.92 11.79
CA GLN A 139 -15.44 -14.39 12.42
C GLN A 139 -14.23 -13.99 11.60
N ASN A 140 -13.32 -13.22 12.18
CA ASN A 140 -12.01 -12.98 11.59
C ASN A 140 -10.98 -14.00 12.09
N VAL A 141 -9.99 -14.30 11.28
CA VAL A 141 -8.88 -15.19 11.66
C VAL A 141 -7.60 -14.37 11.69
N TYR A 142 -6.97 -14.31 12.85
CA TYR A 142 -5.74 -13.54 13.06
C TYR A 142 -4.58 -14.47 13.41
N ALA A 143 -3.42 -14.18 12.86
CA ALA A 143 -2.15 -14.73 13.32
C ALA A 143 -1.23 -13.57 13.71
N ILE A 144 -0.73 -13.59 14.95
CA ILE A 144 0.00 -12.49 15.56
C ILE A 144 1.44 -12.90 15.79
N LEU A 145 2.39 -12.20 15.22
CA LEU A 145 3.81 -12.32 15.49
C LEU A 145 4.23 -11.18 16.43
N PRO A 146 4.38 -11.41 17.74
CA PRO A 146 4.66 -10.36 18.70
C PRO A 146 5.98 -9.65 18.42
N GLY A 147 6.00 -8.33 18.62
CA GLY A 147 7.23 -7.54 18.58
C GLY A 147 8.17 -7.85 19.74
N SER A 148 9.46 -7.89 19.47
CA SER A 148 10.50 -8.20 20.47
C SER A 148 10.96 -6.99 21.27
N ASP A 149 10.68 -5.78 20.79
CA ASP A 149 11.09 -4.53 21.46
C ASP A 149 9.94 -4.02 22.34
N PRO A 150 10.13 -3.93 23.68
CA PRO A 150 9.07 -3.46 24.56
C PRO A 150 8.52 -2.06 24.20
N ALA A 151 9.34 -1.19 23.60
CA ALA A 151 8.92 0.15 23.18
C ALA A 151 8.05 0.12 21.92
N LEU A 152 8.19 -0.90 21.06
CA LEU A 152 7.50 -1.02 19.78
C LEU A 152 6.53 -2.19 19.72
N ALA A 153 6.50 -3.07 20.71
CA ALA A 153 5.62 -4.25 20.74
C ALA A 153 4.12 -3.90 20.64
N LYS A 154 3.74 -2.67 20.98
CA LYS A 154 2.38 -2.16 20.81
C LYS A 154 2.16 -1.41 19.51
N THR A 155 3.19 -1.23 18.68
CA THR A 155 3.02 -0.83 17.28
C THR A 155 2.74 -2.07 16.44
N VAL A 156 1.68 -2.07 15.64
CA VAL A 156 1.28 -3.21 14.80
C VAL A 156 1.30 -2.82 13.32
N PHE A 157 1.95 -3.66 12.52
CA PHE A 157 1.81 -3.64 11.06
C PHE A 157 0.91 -4.80 10.65
N ILE A 158 -0.04 -4.55 9.76
CA ILE A 158 -1.11 -5.46 9.40
C ILE A 158 -1.01 -5.80 7.92
N VAL A 159 -1.24 -7.06 7.57
CA VAL A 159 -1.56 -7.50 6.21
C VAL A 159 -2.86 -8.27 6.26
N SER A 160 -3.77 -8.01 5.32
CA SER A 160 -5.05 -8.70 5.25
C SER A 160 -5.49 -9.01 3.82
N GLY A 161 -6.34 -10.01 3.71
CA GLY A 161 -7.25 -10.25 2.61
C GLY A 161 -8.58 -10.71 3.18
N HIS A 162 -9.67 -10.58 2.42
CA HIS A 162 -10.96 -11.06 2.86
C HIS A 162 -11.24 -12.48 2.34
N TYR A 163 -11.80 -13.33 3.18
CA TYR A 163 -12.02 -14.71 2.78
C TYR A 163 -13.46 -15.01 2.35
N ASP A 164 -14.37 -14.08 2.56
CA ASP A 164 -15.68 -14.18 1.94
C ASP A 164 -15.61 -13.92 0.44
N SER A 165 -16.57 -14.46 -0.30
CA SER A 165 -16.72 -14.29 -1.74
C SER A 165 -18.19 -14.09 -2.09
N ARG A 166 -18.48 -13.58 -3.28
CA ARG A 166 -19.86 -13.34 -3.68
C ARG A 166 -20.16 -13.77 -5.11
N PRO A 167 -21.39 -14.29 -5.36
CA PRO A 167 -21.92 -14.38 -6.71
C PRO A 167 -22.40 -13.00 -7.22
N SER A 168 -22.93 -12.93 -8.44
CA SER A 168 -23.50 -11.69 -8.99
C SER A 168 -24.59 -11.09 -8.09
N ASP A 169 -25.39 -11.92 -7.44
CA ASP A 169 -26.35 -11.50 -6.41
C ASP A 169 -25.74 -11.68 -5.03
N VAL A 170 -25.30 -10.60 -4.41
CA VAL A 170 -24.63 -10.56 -3.09
C VAL A 170 -25.50 -11.07 -1.93
N MET A 171 -26.79 -11.29 -2.15
CA MET A 171 -27.72 -11.84 -1.15
C MET A 171 -28.00 -13.34 -1.35
N ASN A 172 -27.53 -13.94 -2.44
CA ASN A 172 -27.84 -15.32 -2.78
C ASN A 172 -26.83 -16.29 -2.17
N THR A 173 -27.27 -17.04 -1.17
CA THR A 173 -26.44 -17.99 -0.40
C THR A 173 -26.28 -19.35 -1.06
N GLU A 174 -27.05 -19.65 -2.13
CA GLU A 174 -27.10 -20.97 -2.77
C GLU A 174 -26.17 -21.07 -3.99
N LEU A 175 -25.92 -19.94 -4.68
CA LEU A 175 -25.09 -19.91 -5.87
C LEU A 175 -23.62 -20.11 -5.52
N ASP A 176 -22.88 -20.73 -6.42
CA ASP A 176 -21.44 -20.84 -6.30
C ASP A 176 -20.78 -19.46 -6.52
N ALA A 177 -19.77 -19.21 -5.71
CA ALA A 177 -18.92 -18.03 -5.74
C ALA A 177 -17.48 -18.47 -5.46
N PRO A 178 -16.72 -18.90 -6.47
CA PRO A 178 -15.38 -19.43 -6.29
C PRO A 178 -14.45 -18.44 -5.61
N GLY A 179 -14.46 -17.15 -6.01
CA GLY A 179 -13.69 -16.09 -5.40
C GLY A 179 -12.20 -16.43 -5.29
N ALA A 180 -11.61 -16.88 -6.40
CA ALA A 180 -10.22 -17.32 -6.40
C ALA A 180 -9.26 -16.13 -6.34
N ASP A 181 -9.58 -15.07 -7.09
CA ASP A 181 -8.84 -13.83 -7.09
C ASP A 181 -9.45 -12.84 -6.08
N ASP A 182 -10.76 -12.75 -6.03
CA ASP A 182 -11.54 -11.90 -5.12
C ASP A 182 -12.22 -12.75 -4.01
N ASP A 183 -11.61 -13.03 -2.77
CA ASP A 183 -10.23 -12.61 -2.49
C ASP A 183 -9.47 -13.75 -1.78
N ALA A 184 -9.52 -14.98 -2.33
CA ALA A 184 -8.63 -16.03 -1.83
C ALA A 184 -7.15 -15.70 -2.15
N SER A 185 -6.88 -14.84 -3.14
CA SER A 185 -5.55 -14.40 -3.51
C SER A 185 -4.89 -13.58 -2.39
N GLY A 186 -5.56 -12.57 -1.85
CA GLY A 186 -5.05 -11.76 -0.74
C GLY A 186 -4.94 -12.55 0.56
N VAL A 187 -5.90 -13.45 0.83
CA VAL A 187 -5.77 -14.38 1.95
C VAL A 187 -4.49 -15.22 1.82
N ALA A 188 -4.18 -15.72 0.62
CA ALA A 188 -2.95 -16.49 0.39
C ALA A 188 -1.69 -15.64 0.61
N VAL A 189 -1.70 -14.35 0.25
CA VAL A 189 -0.61 -13.39 0.55
C VAL A 189 -0.42 -13.23 2.06
N SER A 190 -1.52 -13.02 2.81
CA SER A 190 -1.48 -12.89 4.27
C SER A 190 -0.88 -14.15 4.94
N VAL A 191 -1.37 -15.33 4.55
CA VAL A 191 -0.89 -16.63 5.11
C VAL A 191 0.57 -16.89 4.74
N GLU A 192 0.97 -16.61 3.50
CA GLU A 192 2.37 -16.79 3.06
C GLU A 192 3.32 -15.81 3.75
N SER A 193 2.89 -14.56 3.95
CA SER A 193 3.63 -13.57 4.72
C SER A 193 3.88 -14.04 6.16
N ALA A 194 2.87 -14.66 6.81
CA ALA A 194 3.02 -15.27 8.12
C ALA A 194 4.07 -16.39 8.11
N ARG A 195 4.04 -17.27 7.10
CA ARG A 195 5.01 -18.36 6.94
C ARG A 195 6.44 -17.84 6.74
N LEU A 196 6.61 -16.83 5.90
CA LEU A 196 7.92 -16.24 5.60
C LEU A 196 8.53 -15.56 6.83
N LEU A 197 7.73 -14.78 7.57
CA LEU A 197 8.23 -13.93 8.64
C LEU A 197 8.33 -14.64 9.99
N SER A 198 7.55 -15.70 10.23
CA SER A 198 7.60 -16.47 11.48
C SER A 198 8.70 -17.53 11.51
N LYS A 199 9.32 -17.88 10.38
CA LYS A 199 10.43 -18.86 10.35
C LYS A 199 11.58 -18.44 11.26
N ALA A 200 12.02 -19.33 12.11
CA ALA A 200 13.22 -19.15 12.91
C ALA A 200 14.44 -18.99 11.99
N GLY A 201 15.10 -17.83 12.05
CA GLY A 201 16.35 -17.59 11.31
C GLY A 201 16.22 -16.75 10.03
N THR A 202 15.11 -16.05 9.79
CA THR A 202 15.14 -14.94 8.86
C THR A 202 16.22 -13.97 9.33
N SER A 203 17.35 -14.01 8.65
CA SER A 203 18.58 -13.31 9.00
C SER A 203 18.32 -11.81 9.15
N GLY A 204 18.51 -11.28 10.36
CA GLY A 204 18.41 -9.86 10.60
C GLY A 204 17.80 -9.43 11.93
N GLY A 205 17.68 -10.33 12.91
CA GLY A 205 16.99 -10.01 14.18
C GLY A 205 15.48 -10.00 14.00
N GLY A 206 14.73 -10.54 14.94
CA GLY A 206 13.25 -10.61 14.86
C GLY A 206 12.63 -9.20 14.71
N ASN A 207 11.38 -9.16 14.29
CA ASN A 207 10.58 -7.93 14.23
C ASN A 207 10.58 -7.20 15.59
N ARG A 208 10.84 -5.91 15.58
CA ARG A 208 10.77 -5.06 16.79
C ARG A 208 9.31 -4.73 17.12
N ALA A 209 8.54 -4.32 16.11
CA ALA A 209 7.11 -4.10 16.20
C ALA A 209 6.34 -5.40 15.95
N THR A 210 5.08 -5.47 16.41
CA THR A 210 4.18 -6.61 16.17
C THR A 210 3.72 -6.63 14.71
N ILE A 211 3.55 -7.84 14.15
CA ILE A 211 2.95 -8.05 12.83
C ILE A 211 1.67 -8.86 13.02
N LEU A 212 0.57 -8.40 12.42
CA LEU A 212 -0.72 -9.06 12.39
C LEU A 212 -1.01 -9.52 10.97
N PHE A 213 -1.19 -10.82 10.78
CA PHE A 213 -1.65 -11.43 9.55
C PHE A 213 -3.13 -11.75 9.73
N ALA A 214 -3.97 -11.16 8.88
CA ALA A 214 -5.41 -11.24 9.02
C ALA A 214 -6.06 -11.91 7.79
N ALA A 215 -7.12 -12.68 8.04
CA ALA A 215 -8.11 -13.02 7.05
C ALA A 215 -9.46 -12.59 7.63
N VAL A 216 -10.11 -11.63 6.98
CA VAL A 216 -11.33 -11.01 7.50
C VAL A 216 -12.56 -11.48 6.73
N SER A 217 -13.72 -11.37 7.35
CA SER A 217 -15.01 -11.76 6.77
C SER A 217 -15.92 -10.56 6.59
N GLY A 218 -16.85 -10.63 5.65
CA GLY A 218 -17.87 -9.62 5.47
C GLY A 218 -17.40 -8.36 4.78
N GLU A 219 -16.36 -8.42 3.99
CA GLU A 219 -15.97 -7.36 3.06
C GLU A 219 -17.11 -7.07 2.12
N GLU A 220 -17.62 -8.11 1.47
CA GLU A 220 -18.70 -8.10 0.48
C GLU A 220 -20.04 -7.64 1.05
N GLN A 221 -20.18 -7.68 2.36
CA GLN A 221 -21.36 -7.18 3.07
C GLN A 221 -21.19 -5.76 3.61
N GLY A 222 -20.09 -5.08 3.27
CA GLY A 222 -19.81 -3.69 3.62
C GLY A 222 -18.64 -3.49 4.57
N LEU A 223 -17.52 -4.18 4.32
CA LEU A 223 -16.25 -4.07 5.06
C LEU A 223 -16.40 -4.40 6.56
N LEU A 224 -17.34 -5.29 6.91
CA LEU A 224 -17.73 -5.50 8.32
C LEU A 224 -16.55 -6.03 9.15
N GLY A 225 -15.79 -7.00 8.61
CA GLY A 225 -14.62 -7.56 9.26
C GLY A 225 -13.50 -6.55 9.47
N ALA A 226 -13.30 -5.65 8.51
CA ALA A 226 -12.28 -4.61 8.59
C ALA A 226 -12.64 -3.52 9.60
N TYR A 227 -13.89 -3.08 9.66
CA TYR A 227 -14.36 -2.17 10.73
C TYR A 227 -14.17 -2.79 12.10
N HIS A 228 -14.55 -4.06 12.27
CA HIS A 228 -14.33 -4.77 13.52
C HIS A 228 -12.83 -4.95 13.83
N MET A 229 -12.00 -5.28 12.85
CA MET A 229 -10.54 -5.41 13.03
C MET A 229 -9.91 -4.12 13.54
N LEU A 230 -10.32 -2.97 13.02
CA LEU A 230 -9.87 -1.66 13.52
C LEU A 230 -10.21 -1.47 15.01
N ASP A 231 -11.41 -1.81 15.41
CA ASP A 231 -11.84 -1.70 16.81
C ASP A 231 -11.12 -2.75 17.69
N TRP A 232 -10.98 -3.97 17.22
CA TRP A 232 -10.26 -5.03 17.91
C TRP A 232 -8.80 -4.63 18.17
N VAL A 233 -8.08 -4.12 17.16
CA VAL A 233 -6.70 -3.64 17.29
C VAL A 233 -6.57 -2.57 18.36
N LYS A 234 -7.51 -1.60 18.42
CA LYS A 234 -7.57 -0.58 19.44
C LYS A 234 -7.82 -1.17 20.85
N GLN A 235 -8.75 -2.12 20.96
CA GLN A 235 -9.09 -2.80 22.23
C GLN A 235 -7.90 -3.61 22.78
N GLN A 236 -7.07 -4.20 21.89
CA GLN A 236 -5.81 -4.86 22.30
C GLN A 236 -4.71 -3.86 22.71
N GLY A 237 -4.97 -2.56 22.60
CA GLY A 237 -4.03 -1.49 22.94
C GLY A 237 -2.90 -1.34 21.93
N TYR A 238 -3.12 -1.72 20.66
CA TYR A 238 -2.18 -1.50 19.58
C TYR A 238 -2.33 -0.11 18.95
N THR A 239 -1.21 0.45 18.53
CA THR A 239 -1.13 1.60 17.62
C THR A 239 -0.81 1.07 16.22
N VAL A 240 -1.61 1.43 15.22
CA VAL A 240 -1.41 0.98 13.84
C VAL A 240 -0.22 1.73 13.23
N GLY A 241 0.84 0.99 12.91
CA GLY A 241 2.01 1.49 12.19
C GLY A 241 1.81 1.48 10.67
N GLY A 242 0.98 0.59 10.15
CA GLY A 242 0.62 0.46 8.75
C GLY A 242 -0.29 -0.75 8.51
N MET A 243 -1.24 -0.61 7.58
CA MET A 243 -2.16 -1.67 7.17
C MET A 243 -2.06 -1.87 5.65
N LEU A 244 -1.75 -3.08 5.24
CA LEU A 244 -1.64 -3.53 3.86
C LEU A 244 -2.85 -4.43 3.57
N ASP A 245 -3.66 -4.02 2.63
CA ASP A 245 -4.83 -4.74 2.14
C ASP A 245 -4.51 -5.31 0.77
N ASP A 246 -4.52 -6.63 0.66
CA ASP A 246 -4.36 -7.33 -0.60
C ASP A 246 -5.74 -7.79 -1.07
N ASP A 247 -6.21 -7.24 -2.19
CA ASP A 247 -7.56 -7.50 -2.67
C ASP A 247 -7.55 -7.50 -4.20
N ILE A 248 -7.76 -8.68 -4.80
CA ILE A 248 -7.60 -8.99 -6.21
C ILE A 248 -6.13 -8.84 -6.62
N VAL A 249 -5.29 -9.78 -6.24
CA VAL A 249 -3.83 -9.76 -6.45
C VAL A 249 -3.30 -11.05 -7.10
N GLY A 250 -4.19 -11.82 -7.71
CA GLY A 250 -3.85 -13.16 -8.21
C GLY A 250 -3.41 -13.21 -9.67
N ASP A 251 -3.73 -12.21 -10.51
CA ASP A 251 -3.38 -12.22 -11.92
C ASP A 251 -2.87 -10.85 -12.39
N ASP A 252 -2.14 -10.81 -13.47
CA ASP A 252 -1.67 -9.57 -14.07
C ASP A 252 -2.24 -9.31 -15.46
N LEU A 253 -2.92 -10.27 -16.09
CA LEU A 253 -3.56 -10.26 -17.41
C LEU A 253 -2.75 -9.56 -18.52
N SER A 254 -1.56 -9.14 -18.21
CA SER A 254 -0.74 -8.28 -19.05
C SER A 254 0.24 -9.10 -19.85
N ALA A 255 -0.20 -9.83 -20.86
CA ALA A 255 0.71 -10.52 -21.75
C ALA A 255 1.84 -9.59 -22.23
N GLY A 256 3.02 -9.72 -21.65
CA GLY A 256 4.20 -8.93 -21.98
C GLY A 256 4.31 -7.56 -21.30
N ALA A 257 3.41 -7.19 -20.39
CA ALA A 257 3.59 -6.05 -19.52
C ALA A 257 4.45 -6.43 -18.28
N PRO A 258 5.17 -5.48 -17.68
CA PRO A 258 5.86 -5.77 -16.43
C PRO A 258 4.83 -6.13 -15.36
N HIS A 259 5.07 -7.19 -14.62
CA HIS A 259 4.32 -7.57 -13.43
C HIS A 259 4.41 -6.44 -12.40
N ARG A 260 3.39 -5.61 -12.33
CA ARG A 260 3.34 -4.44 -11.45
C ARG A 260 2.00 -4.39 -10.74
N VAL A 261 2.03 -4.60 -9.44
CA VAL A 261 0.84 -4.39 -8.61
C VAL A 261 0.54 -2.89 -8.49
N ARG A 262 -0.73 -2.52 -8.49
CA ARG A 262 -1.17 -1.15 -8.17
C ARG A 262 -1.27 -1.01 -6.66
N LEU A 263 -0.76 0.09 -6.14
CA LEU A 263 -0.83 0.43 -4.72
C LEU A 263 -1.62 1.72 -4.53
N PHE A 264 -2.83 1.56 -4.01
CA PHE A 264 -3.73 2.67 -3.72
C PHE A 264 -3.53 3.17 -2.29
N SER A 265 -3.45 4.49 -2.13
CA SER A 265 -3.26 5.16 -0.84
C SER A 265 -4.31 6.25 -0.57
N GLY A 266 -5.43 6.21 -1.25
CA GLY A 266 -6.53 7.13 -1.09
C GLY A 266 -7.81 6.57 -1.69
N ASN A 267 -8.95 7.11 -1.27
CA ASN A 267 -10.27 6.65 -1.73
C ASN A 267 -11.17 7.80 -2.24
N GLY A 268 -10.58 8.94 -2.55
CA GLY A 268 -11.31 10.11 -3.08
C GLY A 268 -12.07 10.94 -2.04
N ASP A 269 -12.18 10.49 -0.81
CA ASP A 269 -12.95 11.18 0.24
C ASP A 269 -12.14 12.26 0.96
N ILE A 270 -10.82 12.14 0.96
CA ILE A 270 -9.89 13.04 1.66
C ILE A 270 -8.88 13.54 0.65
N ASP A 271 -8.90 14.83 0.39
CA ASP A 271 -7.90 15.50 -0.42
C ASP A 271 -6.70 15.86 0.46
N ASP A 272 -5.80 14.90 0.61
CA ASP A 272 -4.55 15.08 1.35
C ASP A 272 -3.39 14.47 0.57
N ALA A 273 -2.53 15.34 0.04
CA ALA A 273 -1.39 14.94 -0.77
C ALA A 273 -0.34 14.13 0.02
N ASP A 274 -0.27 14.31 1.33
CA ASP A 274 0.74 13.72 2.21
C ASP A 274 0.11 13.02 3.43
N SER A 275 -1.03 12.36 3.22
CA SER A 275 -1.67 11.55 4.27
C SER A 275 -0.76 10.42 4.76
N PRO A 276 -0.97 9.89 5.97
CA PRO A 276 -0.23 8.73 6.46
C PRO A 276 -0.27 7.53 5.51
N SER A 277 -1.37 7.34 4.78
CA SER A 277 -1.50 6.28 3.76
C SER A 277 -0.60 6.52 2.55
N ARG A 278 -0.47 7.77 2.09
CA ARG A 278 0.45 8.10 1.00
C ARG A 278 1.90 7.91 1.41
N GLU A 279 2.24 8.24 2.64
CA GLU A 279 3.59 8.03 3.17
C GLU A 279 3.90 6.55 3.34
N LEU A 280 2.93 5.72 3.75
CA LEU A 280 3.06 4.27 3.75
C LEU A 280 3.30 3.72 2.33
N ALA A 281 2.53 4.17 1.35
CA ALA A 281 2.69 3.74 -0.04
C ALA A 281 4.08 4.10 -0.61
N ARG A 282 4.58 5.32 -0.33
CA ARG A 282 5.94 5.74 -0.71
C ARG A 282 7.00 4.88 -0.05
N ALA A 283 6.84 4.56 1.24
CA ALA A 283 7.78 3.72 1.98
C ALA A 283 7.84 2.30 1.40
N ILE A 284 6.70 1.70 1.05
CA ILE A 284 6.61 0.37 0.43
C ILE A 284 7.27 0.38 -0.96
N GLU A 285 6.93 1.34 -1.82
CA GLU A 285 7.57 1.45 -3.15
C GLU A 285 9.10 1.62 -3.03
N GLU A 286 9.55 2.34 -2.03
CA GLU A 286 10.99 2.54 -1.79
C GLU A 286 11.69 1.27 -1.30
N ILE A 287 10.98 0.38 -0.61
CA ILE A 287 11.46 -0.92 -0.17
C ILE A 287 11.54 -1.89 -1.35
N ASP A 288 10.45 -2.05 -2.10
CA ASP A 288 10.27 -3.10 -3.10
C ASP A 288 10.70 -2.66 -4.52
N GLY A 289 10.79 -1.36 -4.72
CA GLY A 289 11.28 -0.77 -5.95
C GLY A 289 10.18 -0.49 -6.99
N ARG A 290 10.47 0.49 -7.84
CA ARG A 290 9.52 1.03 -8.84
C ARG A 290 9.12 0.04 -9.93
N ALA A 291 9.85 -1.04 -10.09
CA ALA A 291 9.55 -2.04 -11.11
C ALA A 291 8.39 -2.94 -10.69
N ALA A 292 8.24 -3.22 -9.39
CA ALA A 292 7.21 -4.09 -8.83
C ALA A 292 5.91 -3.35 -8.52
N ILE A 293 5.99 -2.07 -8.12
CA ILE A 293 4.85 -1.31 -7.60
C ILE A 293 4.55 -0.09 -8.46
N ARG A 294 3.27 0.12 -8.73
CA ARG A 294 2.73 1.34 -9.32
C ARG A 294 1.89 2.10 -8.30
N LEU A 295 2.42 3.22 -7.80
CA LEU A 295 1.68 4.12 -6.92
C LEU A 295 0.46 4.71 -7.63
N VAL A 296 -0.69 4.73 -6.95
CA VAL A 296 -1.91 5.35 -7.43
C VAL A 296 -2.35 6.40 -6.41
N PHE A 297 -2.09 7.66 -6.72
CA PHE A 297 -2.36 8.83 -5.87
C PHE A 297 -3.61 9.61 -6.30
N ARG A 298 -4.42 9.06 -7.18
CA ARG A 298 -5.62 9.77 -7.66
C ARG A 298 -6.64 9.91 -6.55
N VAL A 299 -7.06 11.14 -6.35
CA VAL A 299 -8.15 11.52 -5.42
C VAL A 299 -9.52 11.51 -6.10
N ASP A 300 -9.54 11.57 -7.44
CA ASP A 300 -10.76 11.57 -8.26
C ASP A 300 -11.25 10.17 -8.63
N ARG A 301 -10.63 9.11 -8.08
CA ARG A 301 -11.03 7.74 -8.30
C ARG A 301 -12.35 7.47 -7.60
N TYR A 302 -13.36 7.04 -8.35
CA TYR A 302 -14.62 6.61 -7.77
C TYR A 302 -14.44 5.41 -6.84
N GLY A 303 -15.05 5.54 -5.68
CA GLY A 303 -15.14 4.71 -4.53
C GLY A 303 -15.15 3.22 -4.74
N ARG A 304 -13.99 2.66 -5.05
CA ARG A 304 -13.73 1.27 -4.82
C ARG A 304 -13.08 1.17 -3.45
N GLY A 305 -13.83 0.65 -2.49
CA GLY A 305 -13.36 0.38 -1.15
C GLY A 305 -12.48 -0.85 -1.12
N GLY A 306 -12.18 -1.32 0.04
CA GLY A 306 -11.42 -2.49 0.43
C GLY A 306 -11.19 -2.41 1.92
N ASP A 307 -10.58 -3.42 2.51
CA ASP A 307 -10.42 -3.53 3.96
C ASP A 307 -9.47 -2.49 4.57
N HIS A 308 -8.66 -1.80 3.74
CA HIS A 308 -7.88 -0.64 4.16
C HIS A 308 -8.74 0.58 4.52
N TYR A 309 -9.95 0.69 3.96
CA TYR A 309 -10.77 1.91 4.03
C TYR A 309 -11.16 2.36 5.45
N PRO A 310 -11.58 1.47 6.38
CA PRO A 310 -11.84 1.86 7.77
C PRO A 310 -10.62 2.50 8.45
N PHE A 311 -9.43 1.99 8.19
CA PHE A 311 -8.18 2.52 8.73
C PHE A 311 -7.83 3.86 8.10
N TYR A 312 -7.90 3.96 6.78
CA TYR A 312 -7.70 5.19 6.04
C TYR A 312 -8.64 6.31 6.54
N LYS A 313 -9.92 6.00 6.69
CA LYS A 313 -10.93 6.93 7.18
C LYS A 313 -10.70 7.39 8.62
N ALA A 314 -10.06 6.56 9.41
CA ALA A 314 -9.62 6.90 10.77
C ALA A 314 -8.32 7.72 10.80
N GLY A 315 -7.76 8.11 9.64
CA GLY A 315 -6.50 8.85 9.53
C GLY A 315 -5.25 8.01 9.79
N LEU A 316 -5.37 6.67 9.73
CA LEU A 316 -4.28 5.74 9.94
C LEU A 316 -3.61 5.35 8.61
N PRO A 317 -2.32 5.00 8.62
CA PRO A 317 -1.63 4.58 7.40
C PRO A 317 -2.19 3.25 6.89
N ALA A 318 -2.88 3.27 5.76
CA ALA A 318 -3.49 2.10 5.15
C ALA A 318 -3.47 2.18 3.62
N VAL A 319 -3.14 1.09 2.97
CA VAL A 319 -3.01 0.98 1.51
C VAL A 319 -3.68 -0.28 1.00
N ARG A 320 -4.06 -0.29 -0.29
CA ARG A 320 -4.58 -1.47 -0.98
C ARG A 320 -3.71 -1.83 -2.16
N PHE A 321 -3.25 -3.07 -2.18
CA PHE A 321 -2.68 -3.73 -3.35
C PHE A 321 -3.81 -4.27 -4.23
N THR A 322 -3.65 -4.14 -5.54
CA THR A 322 -4.59 -4.69 -6.52
C THR A 322 -3.83 -4.95 -7.83
N GLU A 323 -4.18 -5.99 -8.52
CA GLU A 323 -3.59 -6.35 -9.82
C GLU A 323 -3.67 -5.20 -10.85
N PRO A 324 -2.80 -5.19 -11.88
CA PRO A 324 -2.70 -4.06 -12.80
C PRO A 324 -3.94 -3.88 -13.68
N LEU A 325 -4.65 -4.96 -13.97
CA LEU A 325 -5.82 -4.96 -14.86
C LEU A 325 -6.81 -6.04 -14.39
N GLU A 326 -7.98 -5.62 -13.96
CA GLU A 326 -9.03 -6.50 -13.46
C GLU A 326 -9.92 -7.01 -14.60
N ASP A 327 -10.30 -8.29 -14.56
CA ASP A 327 -11.25 -8.88 -15.50
C ASP A 327 -12.66 -8.97 -14.89
N TYR A 328 -13.55 -8.11 -15.34
CA TYR A 328 -14.93 -8.06 -14.88
C TYR A 328 -15.81 -9.21 -15.38
N THR A 329 -15.30 -10.11 -16.23
CA THR A 329 -15.97 -11.39 -16.54
C THR A 329 -15.73 -12.43 -15.45
N HIS A 330 -14.71 -12.21 -14.61
CA HIS A 330 -14.36 -13.06 -13.47
C HIS A 330 -14.95 -12.53 -12.17
N GLN A 331 -14.59 -11.30 -11.82
CA GLN A 331 -14.91 -10.69 -10.54
C GLN A 331 -16.43 -10.55 -10.32
N HIS A 332 -16.91 -10.95 -9.13
CA HIS A 332 -18.32 -10.88 -8.72
C HIS A 332 -19.29 -11.59 -9.66
N GLN A 333 -18.81 -12.60 -10.38
CA GLN A 333 -19.63 -13.32 -11.35
C GLN A 333 -20.05 -14.71 -10.84
N THR A 334 -21.35 -14.99 -10.93
CA THR A 334 -21.82 -16.36 -10.79
C THR A 334 -21.25 -17.21 -11.93
N PRO A 335 -20.69 -18.40 -11.64
CA PRO A 335 -20.19 -19.32 -12.66
C PRO A 335 -21.22 -19.65 -13.74
N ARG A 336 -20.92 -19.33 -14.99
CA ARG A 336 -21.75 -19.64 -16.15
C ARG A 336 -20.97 -19.48 -17.46
N THR A 337 -21.50 -20.06 -18.52
CA THR A 337 -21.07 -19.73 -19.90
C THR A 337 -22.21 -19.05 -20.63
N GLU A 338 -21.96 -17.87 -21.17
CA GLU A 338 -22.93 -17.09 -21.89
C GLU A 338 -22.31 -16.50 -23.16
N ASN A 339 -22.95 -16.75 -24.32
CA ASN A 339 -22.45 -16.33 -25.62
C ASN A 339 -21.01 -16.75 -25.92
N GLY A 340 -20.55 -17.89 -25.40
CA GLY A 340 -19.20 -18.41 -25.55
C GLY A 340 -18.15 -17.78 -24.63
N VAL A 341 -18.56 -16.87 -23.74
CA VAL A 341 -17.73 -16.29 -22.68
C VAL A 341 -17.97 -17.07 -21.38
N GLU A 342 -16.90 -17.49 -20.72
CA GLU A 342 -16.97 -18.08 -19.40
C GLU A 342 -16.90 -16.98 -18.34
N TYR A 343 -17.84 -17.02 -17.40
CA TYR A 343 -17.91 -16.10 -16.26
C TYR A 343 -17.64 -16.87 -14.97
N GLY A 344 -17.04 -16.21 -14.02
CA GLY A 344 -16.73 -16.75 -12.70
C GLY A 344 -15.26 -16.60 -12.35
N ASP A 345 -15.00 -16.39 -11.07
CA ASP A 345 -13.67 -16.19 -10.53
C ASP A 345 -13.02 -17.53 -10.14
N PHE A 346 -12.38 -18.17 -11.11
CA PHE A 346 -11.78 -19.49 -10.97
C PHE A 346 -10.26 -19.44 -10.80
N ALA A 347 -9.73 -20.33 -9.97
CA ALA A 347 -8.30 -20.46 -9.70
C ALA A 347 -7.42 -20.71 -10.96
N LYS A 348 -7.98 -21.19 -12.06
CA LYS A 348 -7.26 -21.42 -13.32
C LYS A 348 -6.76 -20.13 -14.01
N TYR A 349 -7.32 -18.99 -13.65
CA TYR A 349 -6.95 -17.69 -14.20
C TYR A 349 -5.77 -17.05 -13.45
N LEU A 350 -5.42 -17.55 -12.27
CA LEU A 350 -4.37 -16.98 -11.45
C LEU A 350 -2.98 -17.23 -12.03
N ASN A 351 -2.12 -16.23 -11.91
CA ASN A 351 -0.70 -16.29 -12.19
C ASN A 351 0.08 -16.51 -10.90
N ALA A 352 0.48 -17.75 -10.63
CA ALA A 352 1.18 -18.10 -9.38
C ALA A 352 2.49 -17.34 -9.18
N ALA A 353 3.21 -17.00 -10.26
CA ALA A 353 4.45 -16.24 -10.16
C ALA A 353 4.20 -14.78 -9.77
N PHE A 354 3.17 -14.15 -10.34
CA PHE A 354 2.76 -12.79 -9.97
C PHE A 354 2.28 -12.74 -8.50
N LEU A 355 1.39 -13.63 -8.12
CA LEU A 355 0.91 -13.75 -6.73
C LEU A 355 2.06 -13.99 -5.75
N GLY A 356 3.03 -14.82 -6.13
CA GLY A 356 4.24 -15.07 -5.33
C GLY A 356 5.13 -13.83 -5.19
N ASP A 357 5.23 -13.00 -6.22
CA ASP A 357 5.95 -11.73 -6.15
C ASP A 357 5.22 -10.74 -5.21
N VAL A 358 3.89 -10.65 -5.27
CA VAL A 358 3.10 -9.83 -4.33
C VAL A 358 3.30 -10.27 -2.89
N ALA A 359 3.25 -11.59 -2.60
CA ALA A 359 3.49 -12.10 -1.26
C ALA A 359 4.91 -11.78 -0.75
N ARG A 360 5.92 -11.87 -1.62
CA ARG A 360 7.30 -11.49 -1.29
C ARG A 360 7.41 -10.00 -0.96
N ASP A 361 6.79 -9.14 -1.76
CA ASP A 361 6.84 -7.70 -1.59
C ASP A 361 6.15 -7.29 -0.28
N ASN A 362 4.96 -7.85 0.01
CA ASN A 362 4.28 -7.65 1.29
C ASN A 362 5.14 -8.09 2.48
N ALA A 363 5.70 -9.30 2.44
CA ALA A 363 6.54 -9.81 3.52
C ALA A 363 7.79 -8.95 3.73
N GLU A 364 8.45 -8.49 2.67
CA GLU A 364 9.65 -7.64 2.77
C GLU A 364 9.29 -6.24 3.30
N ALA A 365 8.20 -5.65 2.84
CA ALA A 365 7.69 -4.38 3.35
C ALA A 365 7.39 -4.45 4.85
N LEU A 366 6.61 -5.44 5.28
CA LEU A 366 6.29 -5.69 6.69
C LEU A 366 7.54 -5.90 7.53
N ARG A 367 8.50 -6.68 7.04
CA ARG A 367 9.76 -6.95 7.73
C ARG A 367 10.55 -5.65 7.97
N GLN A 368 10.76 -4.83 6.94
CA GLN A 368 11.53 -3.60 7.06
C GLN A 368 10.83 -2.56 7.93
N LEU A 369 9.53 -2.42 7.79
CA LEU A 369 8.72 -1.52 8.61
C LEU A 369 8.73 -1.95 10.09
N ALA A 370 8.58 -3.24 10.37
CA ALA A 370 8.60 -3.76 11.73
C ALA A 370 9.99 -3.76 12.39
N LEU A 371 11.06 -3.59 11.63
CA LEU A 371 12.45 -3.41 12.12
C LEU A 371 12.82 -1.94 12.34
N ALA A 372 12.05 -1.00 11.81
CA ALA A 372 12.36 0.42 11.87
C ALA A 372 12.24 1.00 13.28
N PRO A 373 12.95 2.09 13.59
CA PRO A 373 12.70 2.86 14.80
C PRO A 373 11.30 3.50 14.77
N ALA A 374 10.82 3.94 15.95
CA ALA A 374 9.65 4.78 16.03
C ALA A 374 9.79 6.01 15.13
N ALA A 375 8.73 6.34 14.40
CA ALA A 375 8.68 7.55 13.59
C ALA A 375 8.86 8.81 14.47
N PRO A 376 9.43 9.91 13.94
CA PRO A 376 9.46 11.18 14.64
C PRO A 376 8.04 11.72 14.84
N THR A 377 7.91 12.66 15.78
CA THR A 377 6.67 13.37 16.07
C THR A 377 6.87 14.88 15.93
N ASP A 378 5.78 15.64 15.87
CA ASP A 378 5.80 17.10 15.85
C ASP A 378 6.71 17.69 14.77
N ALA A 379 6.72 17.08 13.58
CA ALA A 379 7.49 17.59 12.46
C ALA A 379 6.88 18.92 11.99
N LYS A 380 7.64 20.02 12.10
CA LYS A 380 7.18 21.38 11.80
C LYS A 380 8.08 22.08 10.80
N LEU A 381 7.49 22.94 10.01
CA LEU A 381 8.15 23.79 9.03
C LEU A 381 7.98 25.26 9.40
N THR A 382 9.08 26.00 9.43
CA THR A 382 9.09 27.45 9.51
C THR A 382 9.96 28.01 8.40
N GLY A 383 9.66 29.21 7.91
CA GLY A 383 10.45 29.85 6.85
C GLY A 383 9.61 30.65 5.85
N ALA A 384 8.38 30.98 6.17
CA ALA A 384 7.58 31.87 5.32
C ALA A 384 8.33 33.20 5.12
N VAL A 385 8.41 33.65 3.87
CA VAL A 385 9.08 34.92 3.47
C VAL A 385 10.58 34.96 3.78
N THR A 386 11.25 33.80 3.74
CA THR A 386 12.72 33.71 3.83
C THR A 386 13.23 32.76 2.74
N PRO A 387 14.49 32.90 2.29
CA PRO A 387 15.05 31.94 1.34
C PRO A 387 15.42 30.60 1.96
N ASP A 388 15.27 30.46 3.27
CA ASP A 388 15.67 29.28 4.02
C ASP A 388 14.44 28.62 4.64
N ALA A 389 14.32 27.29 4.55
CA ALA A 389 13.37 26.48 5.31
C ALA A 389 14.01 25.97 6.61
N LYS A 390 13.26 25.99 7.69
CA LYS A 390 13.66 25.34 8.94
C LYS A 390 12.70 24.22 9.30
N VAL A 391 13.21 23.02 9.42
CA VAL A 391 12.49 21.82 9.83
C VAL A 391 12.87 21.47 11.26
N SER A 392 11.89 21.21 12.12
CA SER A 392 12.08 20.76 13.49
C SER A 392 11.23 19.54 13.79
N TRP A 393 11.65 18.67 14.70
CA TRP A 393 10.93 17.45 15.08
C TRP A 393 11.32 16.97 16.48
N SER A 394 10.42 16.17 17.06
CA SER A 394 10.62 15.45 18.31
C SER A 394 10.73 13.94 18.04
N ALA A 395 11.27 13.19 18.98
CA ALA A 395 11.31 11.74 18.91
C ALA A 395 11.43 11.14 20.31
N VAL A 396 10.85 9.95 20.49
CA VAL A 396 11.10 9.13 21.68
C VAL A 396 12.51 8.55 21.65
N GLU A 397 13.07 8.23 22.81
CA GLU A 397 14.37 7.56 22.90
C GLU A 397 14.31 6.16 22.28
N ASP A 398 15.31 5.85 21.47
CA ASP A 398 15.45 4.55 20.81
C ASP A 398 16.94 4.25 20.63
N SER A 399 17.47 3.28 21.36
CA SER A 399 18.89 2.90 21.31
C SER A 399 19.30 2.33 19.96
N GLU A 400 18.39 1.81 19.17
CA GLU A 400 18.65 1.25 17.84
C GLU A 400 18.52 2.30 16.71
N ARG A 401 18.14 3.51 17.03
CA ARG A 401 18.11 4.61 16.07
C ARG A 401 19.51 5.13 15.78
N ALA A 402 19.86 5.26 14.51
CA ALA A 402 21.09 5.90 14.05
C ALA A 402 20.94 7.42 13.87
N GLY A 403 19.72 7.89 13.57
CA GLY A 403 19.42 9.30 13.33
C GLY A 403 18.16 9.50 12.53
N PHE A 404 18.10 10.63 11.84
CA PHE A 404 16.93 11.04 11.05
C PHE A 404 17.37 11.49 9.66
N GLU A 405 16.62 11.12 8.65
CA GLU A 405 16.70 11.71 7.32
C GLU A 405 15.70 12.87 7.23
N ILE A 406 16.22 14.04 6.86
CA ILE A 406 15.42 15.20 6.48
C ILE A 406 15.15 15.07 5.00
N LEU A 407 13.86 15.05 4.64
CA LEU A 407 13.38 14.78 3.31
C LEU A 407 12.82 16.05 2.70
N TRP A 408 12.97 16.19 1.40
CA TRP A 408 12.34 17.23 0.61
C TRP A 408 11.87 16.67 -0.73
N ARG A 409 10.92 17.33 -1.35
CA ARG A 409 10.51 17.12 -2.73
C ARG A 409 9.89 18.39 -3.29
N GLU A 410 10.01 18.60 -4.57
CA GLU A 410 9.25 19.65 -5.25
C GLU A 410 7.74 19.34 -5.19
N THR A 411 6.93 20.40 -5.26
CA THR A 411 5.47 20.27 -5.17
C THR A 411 4.87 19.43 -6.30
N SER A 412 5.57 19.30 -7.43
CA SER A 412 5.19 18.48 -8.58
C SER A 412 5.68 17.04 -8.51
N GLU A 413 6.59 16.72 -7.58
CA GLU A 413 7.20 15.40 -7.46
C GLU A 413 6.45 14.52 -6.48
N GLU A 414 6.37 13.23 -6.79
CA GLU A 414 5.67 12.26 -5.92
C GLU A 414 6.57 11.67 -4.84
N ARG A 415 7.90 11.74 -5.02
CA ARG A 415 8.87 10.97 -4.22
C ARG A 415 9.81 11.85 -3.44
N TRP A 416 10.05 11.44 -2.20
CA TRP A 416 11.02 12.10 -1.34
C TRP A 416 12.46 11.90 -1.81
N GLN A 417 13.27 12.95 -1.63
CA GLN A 417 14.72 12.92 -1.74
C GLN A 417 15.31 13.21 -0.36
N VAL A 418 16.43 12.59 -0.04
CA VAL A 418 17.13 12.89 1.22
C VAL A 418 17.91 14.19 1.05
N TYR A 419 17.55 15.19 1.82
CA TYR A 419 18.28 16.46 1.86
C TYR A 419 19.47 16.40 2.81
N ASP A 420 19.26 15.91 4.06
CA ASP A 420 20.29 15.88 5.10
C ASP A 420 20.06 14.70 6.06
N PHE A 421 21.03 14.46 6.91
CA PHE A 421 20.99 13.45 7.97
C PHE A 421 21.40 14.05 9.32
N ALA A 422 20.49 14.02 10.28
CA ALA A 422 20.74 14.46 11.65
C ALA A 422 20.86 13.28 12.62
N VAL A 423 21.83 13.31 13.53
CA VAL A 423 22.04 12.23 14.52
C VAL A 423 21.02 12.30 15.67
N ALA A 424 20.57 13.50 16.03
CA ALA A 424 19.62 13.72 17.12
C ALA A 424 18.35 14.42 16.64
N ALA A 425 17.27 14.30 17.39
CA ALA A 425 16.07 15.12 17.22
C ALA A 425 16.41 16.60 17.52
N GLY A 426 15.66 17.50 16.90
CA GLY A 426 15.88 18.92 17.07
C GLY A 426 15.43 19.72 15.86
N GLU A 427 16.35 20.50 15.28
CA GLU A 427 16.05 21.33 14.12
C GLU A 427 17.19 21.33 13.10
N THR A 428 16.85 21.53 11.84
CA THR A 428 17.79 21.73 10.73
C THR A 428 17.31 22.89 9.88
N VAL A 429 18.26 23.73 9.41
CA VAL A 429 17.99 24.81 8.48
C VAL A 429 18.47 24.43 7.08
N LEU A 430 17.55 24.38 6.15
CA LEU A 430 17.81 24.12 4.74
C LEU A 430 18.08 25.45 4.04
N LYS A 431 19.35 25.72 3.79
CA LYS A 431 19.79 27.01 3.22
C LYS A 431 19.46 27.10 1.74
N GLY A 432 18.83 28.22 1.36
CA GLY A 432 18.45 28.50 -0.04
C GLY A 432 17.31 27.61 -0.55
N VAL A 433 16.56 26.98 0.31
CA VAL A 433 15.42 26.12 -0.05
C VAL A 433 14.13 26.78 0.36
N SER A 434 13.39 27.29 -0.62
CA SER A 434 12.11 27.96 -0.40
C SER A 434 11.00 27.00 0.04
N THR A 435 10.23 27.43 1.03
CA THR A 435 9.02 26.70 1.46
C THR A 435 7.88 26.80 0.45
N ASP A 436 7.97 27.70 -0.54
CA ASP A 436 6.90 27.88 -1.54
C ASP A 436 6.92 26.79 -2.61
N ASN A 437 8.10 26.21 -2.87
CA ASN A 437 8.31 25.27 -3.97
C ASN A 437 8.49 23.83 -3.51
N HIS A 438 8.58 23.58 -2.19
CA HIS A 438 8.94 22.26 -1.66
C HIS A 438 8.05 21.83 -0.52
N PHE A 439 7.83 20.52 -0.46
CA PHE A 439 7.35 19.83 0.72
C PHE A 439 8.53 19.22 1.49
N PHE A 440 8.35 19.07 2.80
CA PHE A 440 9.36 18.52 3.68
C PHE A 440 8.77 17.43 4.57
N ALA A 441 9.62 16.46 4.94
CA ALA A 441 9.28 15.42 5.89
C ALA A 441 10.52 15.01 6.69
N VAL A 442 10.30 14.26 7.77
CA VAL A 442 11.36 13.66 8.58
C VAL A 442 11.04 12.19 8.80
N ARG A 443 12.05 11.32 8.72
CA ARG A 443 11.91 9.92 9.11
C ARG A 443 13.08 9.43 9.95
N ALA A 444 12.82 8.51 10.85
CA ALA A 444 13.85 7.87 11.65
C ALA A 444 14.57 6.77 10.86
N VAL A 445 15.86 6.62 11.09
CA VAL A 445 16.71 5.60 10.48
C VAL A 445 17.35 4.76 11.57
N GLY A 446 17.20 3.45 11.49
CA GLY A 446 17.80 2.48 12.39
C GLY A 446 19.28 2.23 12.08
N LYS A 447 20.04 1.73 13.06
CA LYS A 447 21.42 1.27 12.88
C LYS A 447 21.51 0.14 11.85
N ASN A 448 20.44 -0.65 11.72
CA ASN A 448 20.27 -1.67 10.69
C ASN A 448 19.91 -1.11 9.31
N GLY A 449 19.72 0.21 9.18
CA GLY A 449 19.32 0.88 7.94
C GLY A 449 17.82 0.86 7.64
N ALA A 450 16.98 0.24 8.48
CA ALA A 450 15.52 0.31 8.33
C ALA A 450 15.02 1.73 8.60
N ARG A 451 13.98 2.15 7.91
CA ARG A 451 13.42 3.50 7.98
C ARG A 451 11.98 3.47 8.42
N SER A 452 11.61 4.37 9.32
CA SER A 452 10.20 4.62 9.61
C SER A 452 9.49 5.20 8.39
N ILE A 453 8.17 5.15 8.41
CA ILE A 453 7.36 5.96 7.49
C ILE A 453 7.74 7.43 7.70
N ALA A 454 7.77 8.20 6.62
CA ALA A 454 8.06 9.62 6.70
C ALA A 454 6.89 10.36 7.38
N VAL A 455 7.23 11.39 8.15
CA VAL A 455 6.25 12.28 8.78
C VAL A 455 6.37 13.64 8.08
N PRO A 456 5.40 14.01 7.25
CA PRO A 456 5.37 15.33 6.61
C PRO A 456 5.32 16.44 7.65
N THR A 457 5.93 17.58 7.31
CA THR A 457 5.96 18.73 8.20
C THR A 457 4.67 19.53 8.11
N GLU A 458 4.16 19.96 9.26
CA GLU A 458 3.10 20.96 9.33
C GLU A 458 3.70 22.38 9.35
N MET A 459 3.12 23.30 8.58
CA MET A 459 3.53 24.70 8.60
C MET A 459 3.17 25.32 9.95
N GLU A 460 4.17 25.82 10.67
CA GLU A 460 3.93 26.59 11.89
C GLU A 460 3.28 27.94 11.55
N ARG A 461 1.99 28.06 11.83
CA ARG A 461 1.23 29.29 11.55
C ARG A 461 1.66 30.41 12.49
N ARG A 462 2.12 31.51 11.91
CA ARG A 462 2.32 32.76 12.63
C ARG A 462 1.01 33.57 12.56
N GLY A 463 0.26 33.62 13.63
CA GLY A 463 -0.96 34.44 13.71
C GLY A 463 -1.95 33.91 14.73
N PRO A 464 -2.97 34.70 15.08
CA PRO A 464 -4.03 34.24 15.95
C PRO A 464 -4.74 33.05 15.28
N PRO A 465 -5.24 32.10 16.07
CA PRO A 465 -6.00 30.97 15.54
C PRO A 465 -7.19 31.49 14.73
N LEU A 466 -7.46 30.83 13.60
CA LEU A 466 -8.64 31.18 12.81
C LEU A 466 -9.89 31.02 13.69
N PRO A 467 -10.92 31.86 13.52
CA PRO A 467 -12.19 31.72 14.24
C PRO A 467 -12.74 30.29 14.07
N ALA A 468 -13.23 29.70 15.17
CA ALA A 468 -13.83 28.39 15.13
C ALA A 468 -14.95 28.33 14.07
N GLY A 469 -14.82 27.43 13.11
CA GLY A 469 -15.79 27.28 12.00
C GLY A 469 -15.30 27.72 10.63
N THR A 470 -14.09 28.26 10.50
CA THR A 470 -13.48 28.51 9.18
C THR A 470 -12.98 27.17 8.63
N LYS A 471 -13.73 26.57 7.72
CA LYS A 471 -13.24 25.43 6.91
C LYS A 471 -12.10 25.93 6.02
N GLN A 472 -11.00 25.22 6.03
CA GLN A 472 -9.96 25.34 5.02
C GLN A 472 -10.41 24.73 3.71
#